data_9c386fe7e1749f09e6a9ba5abb650f67
#
_entry.id   9c386fe7e1749f09e6a9ba5abb650f67
#
_cell.length_a   1.000
_cell.length_b   1.000
_cell.length_c   1.000
_cell.angle_alpha   90.00
_cell.angle_beta   90.00
_cell.angle_gamma   90.00
#
_symmetry.space_group_name_H-M   'P 1'
#
loop_
_entity.id
_entity.type
_entity.pdbx_description
1 polymer ?
#
loop_
_entity_poly.entity_id
_entity_poly.type
_entity_poly.pdbx_seq_one_letter_code
_entity_poly.pdbx_strand_id
1 'polypeptide(L)'
;MNRARLYINIKLLLLAVLTLNLSGCELDERVDDLTGGYEGAFIDRLTGEKVATEYYGAKLKLLDLEYGNVAVPLEYNTLPEGTYRNTKVYPSRYKVWANGPFFELDTIYGDIRSFKKMDLIVTPNVTLKIKKVEVLYGITANVTFTYQVNDERSKNQEIGLVYGKEQYPGQRTAMNESESGSHTYKRIKKNLTELSGEFTETLFLNPNSTYYLRALGRTESAGDYWNYSEQTVINTTDIDLSSLPIEAAVGVSSATSAVLQWAFPPVVDEIKVSYTDRDGEEVMDKFKPTDYSYVANLPHNQKSTIKVQLLAKGVAGPEQTIEVQ
;
A
#
# COMPACT_ATOMS: atom_id res chain seq x y z
N MET A 1 -12.20 -79.93 -20.81
CA MET A 1 -11.75 -79.04 -19.74
C MET A 1 -12.97 -78.48 -19.05
N ASN A 2 -13.15 -78.76 -17.78
CA ASN A 2 -14.41 -78.58 -17.06
C ASN A 2 -14.72 -77.08 -16.85
N ARG A 3 -15.79 -76.53 -17.38
CA ARG A 3 -16.21 -75.13 -17.24
C ARG A 3 -16.23 -74.63 -15.80
N ALA A 4 -16.55 -75.50 -14.85
CA ALA A 4 -16.52 -75.20 -13.42
C ALA A 4 -15.12 -74.86 -12.89
N ARG A 5 -14.05 -75.51 -13.35
CA ARG A 5 -12.67 -75.22 -12.96
C ARG A 5 -12.19 -73.86 -13.52
N LEU A 6 -12.66 -73.50 -14.72
CA LEU A 6 -12.33 -72.22 -15.32
C LEU A 6 -12.95 -71.06 -14.52
N TYR A 7 -14.21 -71.18 -14.10
CA TYR A 7 -14.90 -70.22 -13.27
C TYR A 7 -14.25 -70.03 -11.89
N ILE A 8 -13.78 -71.09 -11.26
CA ILE A 8 -13.09 -71.05 -9.97
C ILE A 8 -11.74 -70.32 -10.13
N ASN A 9 -10.99 -70.58 -11.16
CA ASN A 9 -9.71 -69.93 -11.40
C ASN A 9 -9.84 -68.45 -11.71
N ILE A 10 -10.91 -68.07 -12.47
CA ILE A 10 -11.19 -66.63 -12.73
C ILE A 10 -11.61 -65.89 -11.46
N LYS A 11 -12.40 -66.50 -10.59
CA LYS A 11 -12.78 -65.88 -9.31
C LYS A 11 -11.59 -65.75 -8.35
N LEU A 12 -10.70 -66.74 -8.29
CA LEU A 12 -9.47 -66.68 -7.53
C LEU A 12 -8.50 -65.60 -8.05
N LEU A 13 -8.40 -65.46 -9.39
CA LEU A 13 -7.58 -64.42 -10.00
C LEU A 13 -8.15 -63.01 -9.73
N LEU A 14 -9.45 -62.84 -9.79
CA LEU A 14 -10.14 -61.58 -9.47
C LEU A 14 -9.99 -61.25 -7.98
N LEU A 15 -10.06 -62.19 -7.10
CA LEU A 15 -9.88 -62.01 -5.68
C LEU A 15 -8.42 -61.63 -5.36
N ALA A 16 -7.44 -62.27 -6.01
CA ALA A 16 -6.01 -61.93 -5.87
C ALA A 16 -5.68 -60.53 -6.41
N VAL A 17 -6.30 -60.10 -7.55
CA VAL A 17 -6.15 -58.75 -8.08
C VAL A 17 -6.81 -57.72 -7.16
N LEU A 18 -7.94 -58.05 -6.52
CA LEU A 18 -8.61 -57.15 -5.58
C LEU A 18 -7.82 -56.98 -4.29
N THR A 19 -7.16 -58.01 -3.78
CA THR A 19 -6.31 -57.95 -2.57
C THR A 19 -5.00 -57.22 -2.84
N LEU A 20 -4.44 -57.28 -4.05
CA LEU A 20 -3.23 -56.50 -4.43
C LEU A 20 -3.48 -55.02 -4.55
N ASN A 21 -4.71 -54.59 -4.80
CA ASN A 21 -5.02 -53.14 -4.83
C ASN A 21 -5.36 -52.53 -3.46
N LEU A 22 -5.51 -53.36 -2.41
CA LEU A 22 -5.78 -52.89 -1.05
C LEU A 22 -4.50 -52.60 -0.24
N SER A 23 -3.33 -52.97 -0.73
CA SER A 23 -2.05 -52.72 -0.06
C SER A 23 -1.35 -51.43 -0.46
N GLY A 24 -2.03 -50.51 -1.17
CA GLY A 24 -1.44 -49.33 -1.76
C GLY A 24 -1.67 -47.99 -1.03
N CYS A 25 -2.33 -48.00 0.12
CA CYS A 25 -2.31 -46.86 1.01
C CYS A 25 -1.41 -47.19 2.21
N GLU A 26 -0.13 -46.87 2.15
CA GLU A 26 0.58 -46.61 3.38
C GLU A 26 -0.14 -45.41 4.05
N LEU A 27 -0.99 -45.72 5.01
CA LEU A 27 -1.48 -44.70 5.95
C LEU A 27 -0.22 -44.05 6.55
N ASP A 28 -0.13 -42.77 6.48
CA ASP A 28 0.87 -42.02 7.24
C ASP A 28 0.67 -42.37 8.71
N GLU A 29 1.50 -43.26 9.20
CA GLU A 29 1.43 -43.81 10.59
C GLU A 29 1.86 -42.79 11.64
N ARG A 30 2.06 -41.52 11.26
CA ARG A 30 2.25 -40.43 12.22
C ARG A 30 0.94 -40.12 12.93
N VAL A 31 0.66 -40.89 13.95
CA VAL A 31 -0.44 -40.66 14.90
C VAL A 31 -0.04 -39.61 15.95
N ASP A 32 1.11 -38.94 15.79
CA ASP A 32 1.58 -37.97 16.73
C ASP A 32 0.68 -36.71 16.68
N ASP A 33 0.20 -36.32 17.84
CA ASP A 33 -0.51 -35.06 18.00
C ASP A 33 0.36 -33.88 17.50
N LEU A 34 -0.24 -32.90 16.81
CA LEU A 34 0.42 -31.69 16.37
C LEU A 34 0.80 -30.80 17.58
N THR A 35 1.76 -31.26 18.37
CA THR A 35 2.19 -30.61 19.62
C THR A 35 3.34 -29.65 19.42
N GLY A 36 4.02 -29.71 18.29
CA GLY A 36 5.05 -28.75 17.91
C GLY A 36 4.44 -27.39 17.58
N GLY A 37 5.26 -26.35 17.65
CA GLY A 37 4.83 -25.01 17.29
C GLY A 37 5.98 -24.01 17.31
N TYR A 38 5.74 -22.86 16.68
CA TYR A 38 6.69 -21.76 16.64
C TYR A 38 5.96 -20.43 16.52
N GLU A 39 6.64 -19.39 16.96
CA GLU A 39 6.29 -17.98 16.69
C GLU A 39 7.57 -17.18 16.51
N GLY A 40 7.47 -16.04 15.81
CA GLY A 40 8.60 -15.16 15.63
C GLY A 40 8.29 -14.02 14.68
N ALA A 41 9.33 -13.30 14.33
CA ALA A 41 9.29 -12.21 13.39
C ALA A 41 10.51 -12.19 12.48
N PHE A 42 10.40 -11.54 11.33
CA PHE A 42 11.56 -11.09 10.58
C PHE A 42 12.09 -9.83 11.23
N ILE A 43 13.35 -9.85 11.64
CA ILE A 43 14.01 -8.72 12.30
C ILE A 43 15.07 -8.16 11.36
N ASP A 44 14.97 -6.88 11.06
CA ASP A 44 15.97 -6.18 10.27
C ASP A 44 17.31 -6.14 11.02
N ARG A 45 18.34 -6.67 10.39
CA ARG A 45 19.71 -6.72 10.93
C ARG A 45 20.26 -5.32 11.23
N LEU A 46 19.85 -4.30 10.48
CA LEU A 46 20.40 -2.95 10.56
C LEU A 46 19.72 -2.11 11.66
N THR A 47 18.42 -2.28 11.82
CA THR A 47 17.62 -1.46 12.74
C THR A 47 17.21 -2.19 14.01
N GLY A 48 17.16 -3.53 13.99
CA GLY A 48 16.60 -4.36 15.07
C GLY A 48 15.07 -4.32 15.11
N GLU A 49 14.41 -3.63 14.19
CA GLU A 49 12.95 -3.54 14.09
C GLU A 49 12.39 -4.70 13.26
N LYS A 50 11.08 -4.94 13.36
CA LYS A 50 10.42 -5.94 12.53
C LYS A 50 10.36 -5.47 11.07
N VAL A 51 10.59 -6.39 10.14
CA VAL A 51 10.44 -6.13 8.71
C VAL A 51 8.97 -6.28 8.35
N ALA A 52 8.28 -5.16 8.19
CA ALA A 52 6.89 -5.14 7.78
C ALA A 52 6.73 -5.64 6.33
N THR A 53 5.67 -6.42 6.11
CA THR A 53 5.31 -6.99 4.80
C THR A 53 3.86 -6.62 4.45
N GLU A 54 3.29 -7.21 3.44
CA GLU A 54 1.84 -7.23 3.21
C GLU A 54 1.27 -8.62 3.51
N TYR A 55 -0.03 -8.78 3.48
CA TYR A 55 -0.64 -10.11 3.51
C TYR A 55 -0.08 -10.96 2.37
N TYR A 56 0.42 -12.15 2.67
CA TYR A 56 1.13 -13.03 1.74
C TYR A 56 2.43 -12.45 1.16
N GLY A 57 2.95 -11.36 1.72
CA GLY A 57 4.16 -10.67 1.27
C GLY A 57 5.47 -11.35 1.68
N ALA A 58 5.42 -12.31 2.57
CA ALA A 58 6.54 -13.20 2.87
C ALA A 58 6.03 -14.58 3.29
N LYS A 59 6.90 -15.59 3.16
CA LYS A 59 6.59 -16.98 3.50
C LYS A 59 7.71 -17.60 4.30
N LEU A 60 7.35 -18.23 5.40
CA LEU A 60 8.22 -19.16 6.11
C LEU A 60 8.06 -20.55 5.53
N LYS A 61 9.15 -21.26 5.29
CA LYS A 61 9.19 -22.63 4.75
C LYS A 61 9.86 -23.55 5.73
N LEU A 62 9.23 -24.69 6.00
CA LEU A 62 9.70 -25.73 6.91
C LEU A 62 9.73 -27.06 6.18
N LEU A 63 10.90 -27.66 6.07
CA LEU A 63 11.08 -29.02 5.56
C LEU A 63 11.37 -29.96 6.75
N ASP A 64 10.49 -30.91 6.97
CA ASP A 64 10.65 -31.93 7.99
C ASP A 64 11.81 -32.86 7.65
N LEU A 65 12.81 -32.96 8.52
CA LEU A 65 14.00 -33.76 8.29
C LEU A 65 13.83 -35.25 8.75
N GLU A 66 12.76 -35.55 9.46
CA GLU A 66 12.49 -36.90 10.00
C GLU A 66 11.44 -37.63 9.17
N TYR A 67 10.81 -36.95 8.18
CA TYR A 67 9.79 -37.56 7.31
C TYR A 67 10.36 -38.36 6.12
N GLY A 68 11.68 -38.32 5.90
CA GLY A 68 12.33 -39.08 4.82
C GLY A 68 12.44 -38.26 3.52
N ASN A 69 12.80 -38.96 2.42
CA ASN A 69 13.19 -38.34 1.16
C ASN A 69 12.04 -37.72 0.34
N VAL A 70 10.80 -37.88 0.76
CA VAL A 70 9.58 -37.39 0.07
C VAL A 70 8.97 -36.15 0.74
N ALA A 71 9.65 -35.61 1.76
CA ALA A 71 9.15 -34.44 2.47
C ALA A 71 9.01 -33.23 1.55
N VAL A 72 7.82 -32.62 1.54
CA VAL A 72 7.53 -31.36 0.84
C VAL A 72 7.56 -30.25 1.87
N PRO A 73 8.15 -29.08 1.55
CA PRO A 73 8.16 -27.96 2.47
C PRO A 73 6.75 -27.49 2.82
N LEU A 74 6.47 -27.34 4.09
CA LEU A 74 5.29 -26.63 4.57
C LEU A 74 5.52 -25.14 4.40
N GLU A 75 4.57 -24.43 3.78
CA GLU A 75 4.66 -22.99 3.55
C GLU A 75 3.63 -22.25 4.41
N TYR A 76 4.07 -21.25 5.14
CA TYR A 76 3.23 -20.41 5.98
C TYR A 76 3.42 -18.95 5.63
N ASN A 77 2.29 -18.27 5.37
CA ASN A 77 2.30 -16.83 5.14
C ASN A 77 2.52 -16.07 6.44
N THR A 78 3.19 -14.93 6.34
CA THR A 78 3.37 -14.03 7.47
C THR A 78 2.25 -13.01 7.54
N LEU A 79 2.09 -12.43 8.73
CA LEU A 79 1.23 -11.28 8.95
C LEU A 79 1.92 -9.99 8.47
N PRO A 80 1.15 -8.91 8.18
CA PRO A 80 1.70 -7.66 7.66
C PRO A 80 2.76 -6.99 8.54
N GLU A 81 2.75 -7.26 9.84
CA GLU A 81 3.76 -6.77 10.79
C GLU A 81 5.08 -7.56 10.72
N GLY A 82 5.23 -8.48 9.76
CA GLY A 82 6.39 -9.35 9.64
C GLY A 82 6.48 -10.46 10.68
N THR A 83 5.35 -10.75 11.34
CA THR A 83 5.27 -11.80 12.35
C THR A 83 4.69 -13.09 11.77
N TYR A 84 4.97 -14.21 12.44
CA TYR A 84 4.41 -15.51 12.10
C TYR A 84 4.20 -16.35 13.35
N ARG A 85 3.16 -17.20 13.33
CA ARG A 85 2.85 -18.10 14.41
C ARG A 85 2.09 -19.32 13.91
N ASN A 86 2.53 -20.50 14.33
CA ASN A 86 1.77 -21.73 14.17
C ASN A 86 1.96 -22.60 15.43
N THR A 87 0.86 -23.01 16.03
CA THR A 87 0.85 -23.83 17.26
C THR A 87 0.47 -25.28 16.99
N LYS A 88 0.34 -25.65 15.72
CA LYS A 88 -0.08 -26.97 15.27
C LYS A 88 0.83 -27.47 14.16
N VAL A 89 2.02 -27.94 14.54
CA VAL A 89 3.04 -28.50 13.66
C VAL A 89 3.45 -29.85 14.20
N TYR A 90 3.82 -30.79 13.35
CA TYR A 90 4.39 -32.06 13.80
C TYR A 90 5.65 -31.83 14.62
N PRO A 91 5.79 -32.51 15.76
CA PRO A 91 6.97 -32.39 16.60
C PRO A 91 8.17 -33.06 15.92
N SER A 92 9.03 -32.29 15.27
CA SER A 92 10.15 -32.77 14.46
C SER A 92 11.31 -31.79 14.43
N ARG A 93 12.41 -32.19 13.79
CA ARG A 93 13.48 -31.29 13.36
C ARG A 93 13.20 -30.78 11.95
N TYR A 94 13.37 -29.48 11.76
CA TYR A 94 13.09 -28.84 10.49
C TYR A 94 14.30 -28.09 9.94
N LYS A 95 14.43 -28.15 8.62
CA LYS A 95 15.17 -27.17 7.84
C LYS A 95 14.22 -25.99 7.59
N VAL A 96 14.66 -24.77 7.98
CA VAL A 96 13.83 -23.56 7.95
C VAL A 96 14.48 -22.50 7.08
N TRP A 97 13.72 -21.90 6.19
CA TRP A 97 14.13 -20.74 5.40
C TRP A 97 12.91 -19.88 5.11
N ALA A 98 13.10 -18.71 4.51
CA ALA A 98 12.02 -17.80 4.19
C ALA A 98 12.22 -17.15 2.83
N ASN A 99 11.12 -16.80 2.18
CA ASN A 99 11.08 -15.97 0.99
C ASN A 99 10.30 -14.70 1.31
N GLY A 100 10.79 -13.53 0.86
CA GLY A 100 10.15 -12.26 1.16
C GLY A 100 10.92 -11.07 0.60
N PRO A 101 10.59 -9.85 1.04
CA PRO A 101 11.23 -8.62 0.60
C PRO A 101 12.59 -8.37 1.27
N PHE A 102 13.44 -9.40 1.32
CA PHE A 102 14.76 -9.36 1.94
C PHE A 102 15.73 -10.25 1.15
N PHE A 103 17.02 -10.05 1.35
CA PHE A 103 18.03 -10.91 0.77
C PHE A 103 17.86 -12.34 1.25
N GLU A 104 18.32 -13.28 0.42
CA GLU A 104 18.24 -14.69 0.73
C GLU A 104 18.80 -14.96 2.13
N LEU A 105 17.99 -15.63 2.93
CA LEU A 105 18.33 -16.01 4.30
C LEU A 105 19.07 -17.33 4.28
N ASP A 106 20.15 -17.43 5.03
CA ASP A 106 20.80 -18.69 5.30
C ASP A 106 19.80 -19.67 5.94
N THR A 107 19.84 -20.89 5.45
CA THR A 107 19.04 -21.97 6.00
C THR A 107 19.41 -22.23 7.46
N ILE A 108 18.43 -22.25 8.33
CA ILE A 108 18.61 -22.65 9.71
C ILE A 108 17.99 -24.03 9.99
N TYR A 109 18.43 -24.68 11.05
CA TYR A 109 17.91 -25.95 11.49
C TYR A 109 17.30 -25.79 12.89
N GLY A 110 16.04 -26.14 13.03
CA GLY A 110 15.29 -25.98 14.27
C GLY A 110 14.65 -27.27 14.74
N ASP A 111 14.68 -27.51 16.05
CA ASP A 111 13.89 -28.56 16.71
C ASP A 111 12.62 -27.89 17.27
N ILE A 112 11.47 -28.25 16.73
CA ILE A 112 10.16 -27.71 17.13
C ILE A 112 9.23 -28.76 17.74
N ARG A 113 9.81 -29.76 18.42
CA ARG A 113 9.05 -30.74 19.22
C ARG A 113 8.29 -30.09 20.39
N SER A 114 8.67 -28.89 20.77
CA SER A 114 7.91 -28.02 21.66
C SER A 114 7.81 -26.63 21.06
N PHE A 115 6.87 -25.82 21.55
CA PHE A 115 6.71 -24.43 21.09
C PHE A 115 8.03 -23.64 21.23
N LYS A 116 8.45 -23.01 20.14
CA LYS A 116 9.71 -22.26 20.06
C LYS A 116 9.45 -20.82 19.63
N LYS A 117 10.14 -19.90 20.27
CA LYS A 117 10.34 -18.57 19.73
C LYS A 117 11.52 -18.59 18.76
N MET A 118 11.32 -18.11 17.53
CA MET A 118 12.30 -18.19 16.45
C MET A 118 12.23 -16.91 15.60
N ASP A 119 12.97 -15.89 16.00
CA ASP A 119 13.12 -14.69 15.19
C ASP A 119 14.17 -14.93 14.08
N LEU A 120 13.89 -14.50 12.87
CA LEU A 120 14.78 -14.61 11.72
C LEU A 120 15.40 -13.24 11.42
N ILE A 121 16.70 -13.15 11.56
CA ILE A 121 17.44 -11.91 11.25
C ILE A 121 17.65 -11.83 9.75
N VAL A 122 17.09 -10.81 9.14
CA VAL A 122 17.11 -10.58 7.68
C VAL A 122 17.66 -9.19 7.36
N THR A 123 18.04 -8.99 6.10
CA THR A 123 18.35 -7.66 5.56
C THR A 123 17.28 -7.33 4.53
N PRO A 124 16.36 -6.39 4.77
CA PRO A 124 15.34 -6.01 3.80
C PRO A 124 15.97 -5.40 2.55
N ASN A 125 15.33 -5.56 1.39
CA ASN A 125 15.84 -4.96 0.15
C ASN A 125 15.78 -3.43 0.22
N VAL A 126 14.71 -2.90 0.83
CA VAL A 126 14.50 -1.47 1.04
C VAL A 126 14.00 -1.24 2.47
N THR A 127 14.64 -0.34 3.20
CA THR A 127 14.15 0.16 4.48
C THR A 127 13.38 1.46 4.26
N LEU A 128 12.18 1.58 4.82
CA LEU A 128 11.29 2.73 4.63
C LEU A 128 10.79 3.25 5.98
N LYS A 129 10.69 4.58 6.10
CA LYS A 129 10.17 5.20 7.32
C LYS A 129 9.36 6.44 7.00
N ILE A 130 8.09 6.49 7.47
CA ILE A 130 7.31 7.73 7.47
C ILE A 130 7.84 8.62 8.59
N LYS A 131 8.28 9.83 8.23
CA LYS A 131 8.85 10.80 9.16
C LYS A 131 7.81 11.77 9.71
N LYS A 132 6.92 12.23 8.82
CA LYS A 132 5.94 13.25 9.17
C LYS A 132 4.67 13.04 8.35
N VAL A 133 3.54 13.21 8.98
CA VAL A 133 2.24 13.40 8.32
C VAL A 133 1.63 14.68 8.88
N GLU A 134 1.24 15.60 7.99
CA GLU A 134 0.62 16.86 8.33
C GLU A 134 -0.70 16.98 7.59
N VAL A 135 -1.79 17.08 8.34
CA VAL A 135 -3.12 17.21 7.75
C VAL A 135 -3.47 18.71 7.67
N LEU A 136 -3.72 19.17 6.45
CA LEU A 136 -4.10 20.54 6.15
C LEU A 136 -5.54 20.57 5.65
N TYR A 137 -6.23 21.64 5.94
CA TYR A 137 -7.62 21.90 5.47
C TYR A 137 -8.60 20.75 5.80
N GLY A 138 -8.27 19.93 6.79
CA GLY A 138 -9.06 18.77 7.20
C GLY A 138 -8.96 17.54 6.30
N ILE A 139 -8.55 17.67 5.03
CA ILE A 139 -8.59 16.59 4.02
C ILE A 139 -7.32 16.39 3.21
N THR A 140 -6.33 17.25 3.36
CA THR A 140 -5.07 17.17 2.62
C THR A 140 -3.97 16.67 3.55
N ALA A 141 -3.35 15.54 3.23
CA ALA A 141 -2.25 15.01 4.04
C ALA A 141 -0.93 15.13 3.28
N ASN A 142 -0.01 15.95 3.80
CA ASN A 142 1.38 15.99 3.34
C ASN A 142 2.16 14.90 4.09
N VAL A 143 2.66 13.93 3.33
CA VAL A 143 3.37 12.76 3.86
C VAL A 143 4.84 12.85 3.47
N THR A 144 5.71 12.98 4.47
CA THR A 144 7.16 12.94 4.28
C THR A 144 7.68 11.59 4.75
N PHE A 145 8.43 10.91 3.88
CA PHE A 145 9.02 9.62 4.19
C PHE A 145 10.42 9.47 3.57
N THR A 146 11.22 8.60 4.17
CA THR A 146 12.56 8.25 3.68
C THR A 146 12.61 6.81 3.21
N TYR A 147 13.55 6.53 2.31
CA TYR A 147 13.91 5.20 1.90
C TYR A 147 15.43 5.02 1.89
N GLN A 148 15.87 3.79 2.11
CA GLN A 148 17.24 3.33 1.98
C GLN A 148 17.23 1.97 1.27
N VAL A 149 17.90 1.87 0.13
CA VAL A 149 18.13 0.61 -0.57
C VAL A 149 19.36 -0.05 0.03
N ASN A 150 19.24 -1.32 0.39
CA ASN A 150 20.29 -2.04 1.12
C ASN A 150 21.19 -2.90 0.21
N ASP A 151 20.98 -2.88 -1.11
CA ASP A 151 21.85 -3.49 -2.11
C ASP A 151 22.31 -2.44 -3.14
N GLU A 152 23.56 -2.03 -3.06
CA GLU A 152 24.15 -1.06 -3.97
C GLU A 152 24.13 -1.50 -5.45
N ARG A 153 23.97 -2.80 -5.71
CA ARG A 153 23.88 -3.35 -7.07
C ARG A 153 22.46 -3.30 -7.64
N SER A 154 21.49 -3.03 -6.80
CA SER A 154 20.08 -2.97 -7.21
C SER A 154 19.83 -1.80 -8.14
N LYS A 155 19.09 -2.08 -9.21
CA LYS A 155 18.62 -1.11 -10.21
C LYS A 155 17.10 -1.15 -10.28
N ASN A 156 16.51 -0.20 -11.00
CA ASN A 156 15.07 -0.18 -11.27
C ASN A 156 14.20 -0.25 -9.99
N GLN A 157 14.54 0.59 -9.03
CA GLN A 157 13.81 0.66 -7.78
C GLN A 157 12.46 1.35 -7.99
N GLU A 158 11.47 0.92 -7.24
CA GLU A 158 10.14 1.52 -7.25
C GLU A 158 9.75 1.90 -5.82
N ILE A 159 9.32 3.16 -5.64
CA ILE A 159 8.95 3.74 -4.35
C ILE A 159 7.57 4.36 -4.47
N GLY A 160 6.75 4.19 -3.45
CA GLY A 160 5.39 4.72 -3.43
C GLY A 160 4.78 4.83 -2.03
N LEU A 161 3.50 5.19 -2.04
CA LEU A 161 2.63 5.17 -0.88
C LEU A 161 1.43 4.26 -1.18
N VAL A 162 0.96 3.55 -0.17
CA VAL A 162 -0.31 2.83 -0.21
C VAL A 162 -1.14 3.23 1.00
N TYR A 163 -2.41 3.55 0.77
CA TYR A 163 -3.32 3.99 1.81
C TYR A 163 -4.75 3.52 1.55
N GLY A 164 -5.54 3.46 2.59
CA GLY A 164 -6.93 3.02 2.52
C GLY A 164 -7.64 3.08 3.86
N LYS A 165 -8.90 2.66 3.90
CA LYS A 165 -9.73 2.66 5.12
C LYS A 165 -9.57 1.38 5.94
N GLU A 166 -8.89 0.37 5.41
CA GLU A 166 -8.59 -0.88 6.09
C GLU A 166 -7.14 -0.91 6.58
N GLN A 167 -6.91 -1.61 7.68
CA GLN A 167 -5.57 -1.77 8.25
C GLN A 167 -4.64 -2.53 7.32
N TYR A 168 -3.35 -2.21 7.42
CA TYR A 168 -2.27 -2.85 6.66
C TYR A 168 -2.46 -2.82 5.14
N PRO A 169 -2.67 -1.62 4.56
CA PRO A 169 -2.78 -1.52 3.12
C PRO A 169 -1.53 -2.09 2.44
N GLY A 170 -1.75 -2.87 1.39
CA GLY A 170 -0.70 -3.53 0.61
C GLY A 170 -0.88 -3.32 -0.88
N GLN A 171 0.20 -3.46 -1.64
CA GLN A 171 0.19 -3.25 -3.09
C GLN A 171 -0.66 -4.31 -3.83
N ARG A 172 -0.66 -5.55 -3.36
CA ARG A 172 -1.44 -6.64 -3.97
C ARG A 172 -2.94 -6.44 -3.88
N THR A 173 -3.39 -5.72 -2.86
CA THR A 173 -4.81 -5.41 -2.63
C THR A 173 -5.17 -3.99 -3.05
N ALA A 174 -4.17 -3.18 -3.44
CA ALA A 174 -4.36 -1.81 -3.86
C ALA A 174 -4.75 -1.74 -5.34
N MET A 175 -5.69 -0.85 -5.63
CA MET A 175 -6.01 -0.41 -6.98
C MET A 175 -5.32 0.92 -7.29
N ASN A 176 -5.25 1.29 -8.56
CA ASN A 176 -4.76 2.61 -8.95
C ASN A 176 -5.71 3.70 -8.44
N GLU A 177 -5.23 4.94 -8.29
CA GLU A 177 -6.03 6.06 -7.79
C GLU A 177 -7.36 6.32 -8.54
N SER A 178 -7.46 5.83 -9.78
CA SER A 178 -8.67 5.94 -10.63
C SER A 178 -9.69 4.82 -10.41
N GLU A 179 -9.39 3.80 -9.59
CA GLU A 179 -10.24 2.63 -9.41
C GLU A 179 -10.83 2.61 -8.00
N SER A 180 -12.06 2.09 -7.90
CA SER A 180 -12.75 1.94 -6.62
C SER A 180 -12.28 0.66 -5.92
N GLY A 181 -11.45 0.80 -4.91
CA GLY A 181 -10.96 -0.31 -4.09
C GLY A 181 -10.79 0.06 -2.62
N SER A 182 -10.50 -0.93 -1.77
CA SER A 182 -10.26 -0.69 -0.34
C SER A 182 -8.94 0.02 -0.06
N HIS A 183 -7.97 -0.09 -0.98
CA HIS A 183 -6.65 0.54 -0.88
C HIS A 183 -6.28 1.24 -2.17
N THR A 184 -5.59 2.36 -2.06
CA THR A 184 -5.05 3.13 -3.17
C THR A 184 -3.53 3.06 -3.15
N TYR A 185 -2.94 2.73 -4.30
CA TYR A 185 -1.49 2.77 -4.51
C TYR A 185 -1.10 4.01 -5.31
N LYS A 186 -0.27 4.86 -4.72
CA LYS A 186 0.34 6.01 -5.37
C LYS A 186 1.82 5.74 -5.65
N ARG A 187 2.15 5.51 -6.91
CA ARG A 187 3.55 5.40 -7.35
C ARG A 187 4.20 6.78 -7.38
N ILE A 188 5.32 6.93 -6.66
CA ILE A 188 6.06 8.19 -6.61
C ILE A 188 7.21 8.18 -7.60
N LYS A 189 8.03 7.14 -7.57
CA LYS A 189 9.15 6.96 -8.49
C LYS A 189 9.23 5.53 -8.99
N LYS A 190 9.63 5.41 -10.27
CA LYS A 190 10.00 4.15 -10.92
C LYS A 190 11.36 4.34 -11.59
N ASN A 191 12.16 3.27 -11.65
CA ASN A 191 13.52 3.28 -12.18
C ASN A 191 14.43 4.28 -11.43
N LEU A 192 14.26 4.36 -10.13
CA LEU A 192 15.10 5.16 -9.25
C LEU A 192 16.48 4.51 -9.14
N THR A 193 17.53 5.30 -9.24
CA THR A 193 18.93 4.85 -9.17
C THR A 193 19.62 5.26 -7.88
N GLU A 194 19.07 6.27 -7.19
CA GLU A 194 19.58 6.74 -5.91
C GLU A 194 19.28 5.72 -4.82
N LEU A 195 20.30 5.37 -4.04
CA LEU A 195 20.19 4.36 -2.98
C LEU A 195 19.45 4.85 -1.73
N SER A 196 19.29 6.15 -1.58
CA SER A 196 18.55 6.73 -0.45
C SER A 196 17.98 8.09 -0.81
N GLY A 197 16.94 8.49 -0.10
CA GLY A 197 16.34 9.79 -0.28
C GLY A 197 15.13 10.02 0.60
N GLU A 198 14.55 11.21 0.41
CA GLU A 198 13.34 11.65 1.08
C GLU A 198 12.36 12.18 0.04
N PHE A 199 11.08 11.85 0.21
CA PHE A 199 9.98 12.34 -0.58
C PHE A 199 8.92 12.97 0.30
N THR A 200 8.30 14.04 -0.18
CA THR A 200 7.06 14.58 0.39
C THR A 200 5.98 14.54 -0.68
N GLU A 201 4.88 13.88 -0.36
CA GLU A 201 3.75 13.72 -1.26
C GLU A 201 2.45 14.18 -0.61
N THR A 202 1.61 14.77 -1.43
CA THR A 202 0.30 15.26 -1.02
C THR A 202 -0.79 14.25 -1.41
N LEU A 203 -1.60 13.86 -0.43
CA LEU A 203 -2.76 13.00 -0.61
C LEU A 203 -4.03 13.81 -0.38
N PHE A 204 -5.02 13.66 -1.28
CA PHE A 204 -6.36 14.23 -1.14
C PHE A 204 -7.31 13.14 -0.63
N LEU A 205 -7.78 13.33 0.59
CA LEU A 205 -8.58 12.34 1.31
C LEU A 205 -10.05 12.80 1.39
N ASN A 206 -10.94 11.89 1.77
CA ASN A 206 -12.31 12.26 2.06
C ASN A 206 -12.41 12.80 3.50
N PRO A 207 -13.33 13.75 3.77
CA PRO A 207 -13.54 14.28 5.11
C PRO A 207 -14.07 13.21 6.07
N ASN A 208 -13.89 13.45 7.37
CA ASN A 208 -14.43 12.64 8.48
C ASN A 208 -14.14 11.13 8.31
N SER A 209 -12.91 10.81 7.96
CA SER A 209 -12.50 9.44 7.66
C SER A 209 -11.17 9.11 8.31
N THR A 210 -11.02 7.85 8.70
CA THR A 210 -9.74 7.30 9.14
C THR A 210 -9.09 6.55 7.99
N TYR A 211 -7.82 6.84 7.74
CA TYR A 211 -7.00 6.16 6.75
C TYR A 211 -5.78 5.53 7.41
N TYR A 212 -5.39 4.39 6.88
CA TYR A 212 -4.14 3.72 7.19
C TYR A 212 -3.20 3.92 6.02
N LEU A 213 -1.96 4.29 6.32
CA LEU A 213 -0.95 4.66 5.32
C LEU A 213 0.34 3.88 5.58
N ARG A 214 1.00 3.47 4.51
CA ARG A 214 2.35 2.89 4.53
C ARG A 214 3.15 3.40 3.32
N ALA A 215 4.42 3.70 3.53
CA ALA A 215 5.37 3.80 2.44
C ALA A 215 5.76 2.40 1.99
N LEU A 216 6.00 2.20 0.70
CA LEU A 216 6.43 0.92 0.15
C LEU A 216 7.50 1.11 -0.91
N GLY A 217 8.33 0.06 -1.07
CA GLY A 217 9.37 0.05 -2.06
C GLY A 217 9.81 -1.36 -2.42
N ARG A 218 10.34 -1.51 -3.63
CA ARG A 218 10.97 -2.74 -4.08
C ARG A 218 12.17 -2.46 -4.98
N THR A 219 13.05 -3.42 -5.08
CA THR A 219 14.14 -3.45 -6.04
C THR A 219 13.83 -4.48 -7.14
N GLU A 220 14.51 -4.39 -8.27
CA GLU A 220 14.37 -5.38 -9.33
C GLU A 220 14.71 -6.81 -8.86
N SER A 221 15.73 -6.94 -8.01
CA SER A 221 16.15 -8.23 -7.43
C SER A 221 15.14 -8.84 -6.48
N ALA A 222 14.24 -8.05 -5.90
CA ALA A 222 13.18 -8.53 -5.02
C ALA A 222 12.00 -9.19 -5.77
N GLY A 223 11.94 -9.10 -7.09
CA GLY A 223 10.81 -9.58 -7.89
C GLY A 223 9.50 -8.89 -7.48
N ASP A 224 8.50 -9.69 -7.11
CA ASP A 224 7.17 -9.18 -6.72
C ASP A 224 7.04 -8.90 -5.20
N TYR A 225 8.14 -8.99 -4.45
CA TYR A 225 8.11 -8.72 -3.01
C TYR A 225 8.34 -7.23 -2.73
N TRP A 226 7.50 -6.67 -1.85
CA TRP A 226 7.53 -5.28 -1.43
C TRP A 226 7.91 -5.14 0.03
N ASN A 227 8.81 -4.20 0.32
CA ASN A 227 9.05 -3.72 1.68
C ASN A 227 8.06 -2.61 2.03
N TYR A 228 7.71 -2.50 3.29
CA TYR A 228 6.80 -1.52 3.82
C TYR A 228 7.38 -0.81 5.04
N SER A 229 6.98 0.45 5.23
CA SER A 229 7.14 1.10 6.54
C SER A 229 6.14 0.53 7.55
N GLU A 230 6.32 0.84 8.82
CA GLU A 230 5.25 0.70 9.79
C GLU A 230 4.00 1.48 9.34
N GLN A 231 2.84 1.04 9.82
CA GLN A 231 1.57 1.66 9.51
C GLN A 231 1.41 2.96 10.29
N THR A 232 0.98 4.02 9.60
CA THR A 232 0.60 5.31 10.18
C THR A 232 -0.90 5.53 9.98
N VAL A 233 -1.56 6.11 10.98
CA VAL A 233 -2.99 6.44 10.93
C VAL A 233 -3.15 7.93 10.63
N ILE A 234 -4.05 8.24 9.69
CA ILE A 234 -4.45 9.60 9.32
C ILE A 234 -5.94 9.74 9.63
N ASN A 235 -6.29 10.71 10.46
CA ASN A 235 -7.67 11.09 10.71
C ASN A 235 -7.95 12.41 10.02
N THR A 236 -8.93 12.43 9.13
CA THR A 236 -9.43 13.64 8.48
C THR A 236 -10.61 14.20 9.26
N THR A 237 -10.83 15.51 9.12
CA THR A 237 -11.95 16.22 9.75
C THR A 237 -12.88 16.80 8.66
N ASP A 238 -13.79 17.66 9.06
CA ASP A 238 -14.50 18.51 8.14
C ASP A 238 -13.52 19.38 7.35
N ILE A 239 -13.94 19.79 6.15
CA ILE A 239 -13.14 20.68 5.30
C ILE A 239 -13.11 22.06 5.97
N ASP A 240 -11.91 22.52 6.32
CA ASP A 240 -11.67 23.86 6.86
C ASP A 240 -10.73 24.65 5.96
N LEU A 241 -11.28 25.54 5.15
CA LEU A 241 -10.55 26.41 4.25
C LEU A 241 -10.24 27.79 4.85
N SER A 242 -10.54 28.04 6.12
CA SER A 242 -10.38 29.36 6.75
C SER A 242 -8.95 29.89 6.71
N SER A 243 -7.96 28.98 6.74
CA SER A 243 -6.53 29.32 6.66
C SER A 243 -5.96 29.27 5.25
N LEU A 244 -6.79 29.02 4.23
CA LEU A 244 -6.31 28.93 2.85
C LEU A 244 -5.90 30.31 2.32
N PRO A 245 -4.66 30.48 1.81
CA PRO A 245 -4.24 31.75 1.26
C PRO A 245 -5.01 32.05 -0.04
N ILE A 246 -5.44 33.30 -0.20
CA ILE A 246 -6.01 33.78 -1.45
C ILE A 246 -4.93 34.58 -2.15
N GLU A 247 -4.52 34.12 -3.33
CA GLU A 247 -3.45 34.72 -4.14
C GLU A 247 -3.98 35.14 -5.53
N ALA A 248 -5.18 35.73 -5.57
CA ALA A 248 -5.70 36.29 -6.79
C ALA A 248 -5.15 37.72 -6.96
N ALA A 249 -4.68 38.03 -8.16
CA ALA A 249 -4.13 39.33 -8.50
C ALA A 249 -4.69 39.84 -9.82
N VAL A 250 -4.76 41.14 -9.97
CA VAL A 250 -5.01 41.77 -11.26
C VAL A 250 -3.70 41.85 -12.02
N GLY A 251 -3.59 41.09 -13.10
CA GLY A 251 -2.39 41.07 -13.94
C GLY A 251 -2.32 42.29 -14.89
N VAL A 252 -3.44 42.63 -15.49
CA VAL A 252 -3.59 43.81 -16.39
C VAL A 252 -4.99 44.37 -16.22
N SER A 253 -5.09 45.70 -16.12
CA SER A 253 -6.38 46.39 -16.16
C SER A 253 -6.41 47.42 -17.30
N SER A 254 -7.59 47.64 -17.83
CA SER A 254 -7.90 48.67 -18.82
C SER A 254 -9.15 49.40 -18.39
N ALA A 255 -9.56 50.43 -19.17
CA ALA A 255 -10.79 51.20 -18.92
C ALA A 255 -12.07 50.32 -18.89
N THR A 256 -12.01 49.09 -19.43
CA THR A 256 -13.20 48.25 -19.63
C THR A 256 -12.99 46.80 -19.25
N SER A 257 -11.80 46.39 -18.78
CA SER A 257 -11.53 45.01 -18.43
C SER A 257 -10.41 44.87 -17.40
N ALA A 258 -10.44 43.76 -16.65
CA ALA A 258 -9.36 43.33 -15.80
C ALA A 258 -9.04 41.85 -16.07
N VAL A 259 -7.77 41.52 -16.12
CA VAL A 259 -7.29 40.12 -16.20
C VAL A 259 -6.88 39.69 -14.80
N LEU A 260 -7.59 38.73 -14.26
CA LEU A 260 -7.27 38.07 -13.00
C LEU A 260 -6.32 36.90 -13.25
N GLN A 261 -5.32 36.78 -12.42
CA GLN A 261 -4.40 35.63 -12.39
C GLN A 261 -4.34 35.09 -10.97
N TRP A 262 -4.16 33.78 -10.84
CA TRP A 262 -4.13 33.11 -9.57
C TRP A 262 -3.22 31.90 -9.57
N ALA A 263 -2.79 31.50 -8.36
CA ALA A 263 -2.11 30.23 -8.08
C ALA A 263 -2.63 29.71 -6.72
N PHE A 264 -3.46 28.69 -6.73
CA PHE A 264 -4.04 28.16 -5.49
C PHE A 264 -3.56 26.75 -5.19
N PRO A 265 -3.51 26.38 -3.89
CA PRO A 265 -3.18 25.01 -3.50
C PRO A 265 -4.12 24.00 -4.17
N PRO A 266 -3.63 22.79 -4.47
CA PRO A 266 -4.40 21.76 -5.18
C PRO A 266 -5.67 21.28 -4.46
N VAL A 267 -5.87 21.64 -3.19
CA VAL A 267 -7.13 21.36 -2.46
C VAL A 267 -8.32 22.14 -3.05
N VAL A 268 -8.07 23.28 -3.67
CA VAL A 268 -9.10 24.08 -4.34
C VAL A 268 -9.48 23.40 -5.65
N ASP A 269 -10.73 23.08 -5.82
CA ASP A 269 -11.26 22.44 -7.03
C ASP A 269 -12.16 23.34 -7.88
N GLU A 270 -12.62 24.47 -7.31
CA GLU A 270 -13.43 25.46 -7.99
C GLU A 270 -13.11 26.87 -7.49
N ILE A 271 -13.09 27.83 -8.39
CA ILE A 271 -12.95 29.26 -8.11
C ILE A 271 -14.22 29.95 -8.63
N LYS A 272 -14.88 30.72 -7.77
CA LYS A 272 -16.02 31.53 -8.10
C LYS A 272 -15.59 32.97 -8.21
N VAL A 273 -15.88 33.61 -9.35
CA VAL A 273 -15.65 35.02 -9.58
C VAL A 273 -17.01 35.71 -9.76
N SER A 274 -17.22 36.82 -9.06
CA SER A 274 -18.42 37.63 -9.20
C SER A 274 -18.10 39.13 -9.28
N TYR A 275 -18.79 39.85 -10.16
CA TYR A 275 -18.64 41.29 -10.38
C TYR A 275 -19.86 41.85 -11.12
N THR A 276 -20.01 43.16 -11.16
CA THR A 276 -20.98 43.83 -12.04
C THR A 276 -20.30 44.15 -13.38
N ASP A 277 -20.88 43.73 -14.48
CA ASP A 277 -20.32 43.94 -15.80
C ASP A 277 -20.60 45.35 -16.33
N ARG A 278 -20.16 45.63 -17.56
CA ARG A 278 -20.33 46.94 -18.25
C ARG A 278 -21.78 47.30 -18.53
N ASP A 279 -22.69 46.31 -18.58
CA ASP A 279 -24.11 46.50 -18.86
C ASP A 279 -24.91 46.63 -17.54
N GLY A 280 -24.23 46.58 -16.38
CA GLY A 280 -24.82 46.70 -15.05
C GLY A 280 -25.38 45.39 -14.50
N GLU A 281 -25.11 44.26 -15.16
CA GLU A 281 -25.59 42.95 -14.76
C GLU A 281 -24.61 42.29 -13.81
N GLU A 282 -25.12 41.53 -12.83
CA GLU A 282 -24.29 40.71 -11.99
C GLU A 282 -23.80 39.44 -12.72
N VAL A 283 -22.51 39.35 -12.88
CA VAL A 283 -21.83 38.15 -13.43
C VAL A 283 -21.35 37.28 -12.30
N MET A 284 -21.58 35.96 -12.41
CA MET A 284 -21.08 34.94 -11.50
C MET A 284 -20.60 33.74 -12.29
N ASP A 285 -19.30 33.58 -12.38
CA ASP A 285 -18.65 32.54 -13.14
C ASP A 285 -17.88 31.60 -12.23
N LYS A 286 -17.74 30.34 -12.67
CA LYS A 286 -17.02 29.28 -11.97
C LYS A 286 -15.95 28.66 -12.85
N PHE A 287 -14.76 28.49 -12.31
CA PHE A 287 -13.58 28.03 -13.02
C PHE A 287 -12.89 26.90 -12.23
N LYS A 288 -12.11 26.12 -12.95
CA LYS A 288 -11.15 25.19 -12.30
C LYS A 288 -9.85 25.95 -12.01
N PRO A 289 -9.10 25.58 -10.96
CA PRO A 289 -7.79 26.18 -10.67
C PRO A 289 -6.77 26.07 -11.81
N THR A 290 -6.99 25.11 -12.73
CA THR A 290 -6.19 24.91 -13.94
C THR A 290 -6.40 26.01 -14.99
N ASP A 291 -7.47 26.80 -14.89
CA ASP A 291 -7.73 27.94 -15.75
C ASP A 291 -7.01 29.15 -15.15
N TYR A 292 -5.71 29.27 -15.41
CA TYR A 292 -4.78 30.20 -14.74
C TYR A 292 -5.12 31.69 -14.83
N SER A 293 -6.11 32.09 -15.65
CA SER A 293 -6.52 33.48 -15.79
C SER A 293 -7.98 33.63 -16.24
N TYR A 294 -8.56 34.74 -15.89
CA TYR A 294 -9.92 35.15 -16.27
C TYR A 294 -9.97 36.61 -16.66
N VAL A 295 -10.79 36.96 -17.65
CA VAL A 295 -11.00 38.33 -18.08
C VAL A 295 -12.36 38.80 -17.64
N ALA A 296 -12.40 39.74 -16.68
CA ALA A 296 -13.61 40.43 -16.28
C ALA A 296 -13.89 41.64 -17.19
N ASN A 297 -15.10 41.71 -17.76
CA ASN A 297 -15.56 42.87 -18.55
C ASN A 297 -16.24 43.86 -17.62
N LEU A 298 -15.61 45.02 -17.41
CA LEU A 298 -15.99 45.98 -16.38
C LEU A 298 -16.67 47.24 -17.01
N PRO A 299 -17.46 47.98 -16.23
CA PRO A 299 -17.99 49.29 -16.64
C PRO A 299 -16.88 50.26 -17.02
N HIS A 300 -17.14 51.07 -18.04
CA HIS A 300 -16.14 51.99 -18.58
C HIS A 300 -15.83 53.12 -17.60
N ASN A 301 -14.53 53.30 -17.28
CA ASN A 301 -14.02 54.38 -16.42
C ASN A 301 -14.71 54.47 -15.04
N GLN A 302 -15.12 53.37 -14.47
CA GLN A 302 -15.71 53.32 -13.13
C GLN A 302 -14.88 52.39 -12.22
N LYS A 303 -14.85 52.74 -10.94
CA LYS A 303 -14.32 51.81 -9.91
C LYS A 303 -15.22 50.60 -9.88
N SER A 304 -14.62 49.42 -10.04
CA SER A 304 -15.31 48.12 -10.00
C SER A 304 -14.75 47.25 -8.93
N THR A 305 -15.60 46.42 -8.38
CA THR A 305 -15.25 45.43 -7.35
C THR A 305 -15.41 44.03 -7.90
N ILE A 306 -14.35 43.24 -7.84
CA ILE A 306 -14.38 41.83 -8.21
C ILE A 306 -14.19 40.99 -6.95
N LYS A 307 -15.06 40.02 -6.74
CA LYS A 307 -14.96 39.07 -5.63
C LYS A 307 -14.51 37.73 -6.16
N VAL A 308 -13.51 37.16 -5.50
CA VAL A 308 -12.96 35.80 -5.78
C VAL A 308 -13.14 34.95 -4.57
N GLN A 309 -13.89 33.86 -4.68
CA GLN A 309 -14.13 32.89 -3.62
C GLN A 309 -13.61 31.54 -4.02
N LEU A 310 -12.87 30.89 -3.10
CA LEU A 310 -12.33 29.56 -3.29
C LEU A 310 -13.30 28.50 -2.77
N LEU A 311 -13.39 27.36 -3.46
CA LEU A 311 -14.20 26.22 -3.03
C LEU A 311 -13.38 24.94 -3.08
N ALA A 312 -13.70 24.02 -2.18
CA ALA A 312 -13.22 22.64 -2.19
C ALA A 312 -14.37 21.69 -1.90
N LYS A 313 -14.65 20.76 -2.81
CA LYS A 313 -15.77 19.81 -2.72
C LYS A 313 -17.10 20.48 -2.33
N GLY A 314 -17.36 21.68 -2.86
CA GLY A 314 -18.55 22.47 -2.60
C GLY A 314 -18.55 23.25 -1.28
N VAL A 315 -17.52 23.13 -0.45
CA VAL A 315 -17.35 23.97 0.75
C VAL A 315 -16.71 25.29 0.37
N ALA A 316 -17.40 26.38 0.73
CA ALA A 316 -16.91 27.74 0.47
C ALA A 316 -15.78 28.09 1.44
N GLY A 317 -14.68 28.58 0.89
CA GLY A 317 -13.56 29.12 1.62
C GLY A 317 -13.57 30.65 1.69
N PRO A 318 -12.39 31.25 1.96
CA PRO A 318 -12.25 32.70 2.00
C PRO A 318 -12.67 33.37 0.70
N GLU A 319 -13.12 34.60 0.78
CA GLU A 319 -13.41 35.49 -0.34
C GLU A 319 -12.43 36.66 -0.28
N GLN A 320 -11.84 36.99 -1.43
CA GLN A 320 -11.05 38.19 -1.62
C GLN A 320 -11.86 39.21 -2.45
N THR A 321 -11.84 40.46 -2.00
CA THR A 321 -12.36 41.57 -2.75
C THR A 321 -11.21 42.32 -3.40
N ILE A 322 -11.28 42.50 -4.71
CA ILE A 322 -10.28 43.21 -5.53
C ILE A 322 -10.92 44.45 -6.09
N GLU A 323 -10.36 45.62 -5.78
CA GLU A 323 -10.78 46.88 -6.37
C GLU A 323 -9.97 47.16 -7.63
N VAL A 324 -10.68 47.49 -8.71
CA VAL A 324 -10.10 47.83 -10.03
C VAL A 324 -10.53 49.24 -10.38
N GLN A 325 -9.56 50.05 -10.82
CA GLN A 325 -9.79 51.44 -11.24
C GLN A 325 -9.79 51.55 -12.75
#